data_487bb4f2e2a9e499c4d83c5eb6ecf279
#
_entry.id   487bb4f2e2a9e499c4d83c5eb6ecf279
#
_cell.length_a   1.000
_cell.length_b   1.000
_cell.length_c   1.000
_cell.angle_alpha   90.00
_cell.angle_beta   90.00
_cell.angle_gamma   90.00
#
_symmetry.space_group_name_H-M   'P 1'
#
loop_
_entity.id
_entity.type
_entity.pdbx_description
1 polymer ?
#
loop_
_entity_poly.entity_id
_entity_poly.type
_entity_poly.pdbx_seq_one_letter_code
_entity_poly.pdbx_strand_id
1 'polypeptide(L)'
;MDTRNSQIFCHLWGFMSCEYAKERNLLKFSTFACFCFAALGIGLGLWAGSMVIVFDGAYSLVGLALSLMALAASTYIRKPSGKNGKPVSAQKAAVIESLVVLIKGLVVAVVCVVSLTSAIDALFEGGREVNAGFALVFGVVNVAGCLATYFAVSKHAGKRPSAILKAESSQWLMDTVISAAVLVGFLVATVLMMTDFSEYAVYADPVMVILASVYFATVPVK
;
A
#
# COMPACT_ATOMS: atom_id res chain seq x y z
N MET A 1 48.87 -18.26 4.50
CA MET A 1 47.57 -17.59 4.78
C MET A 1 47.11 -17.00 3.44
N ASP A 2 46.10 -17.62 2.85
CA ASP A 2 45.85 -17.66 1.41
C ASP A 2 45.25 -16.37 0.88
N THR A 3 45.98 -15.64 0.05
CA THR A 3 45.55 -14.37 -0.60
C THR A 3 44.32 -14.54 -1.51
N ARG A 4 44.04 -15.76 -1.93
CA ARG A 4 42.89 -16.12 -2.75
C ARG A 4 41.58 -16.05 -1.98
N ASN A 5 41.57 -16.42 -0.70
CA ASN A 5 40.43 -16.35 0.19
C ASN A 5 40.07 -14.90 0.56
N SER A 6 41.02 -13.98 0.66
CA SER A 6 40.77 -12.59 0.97
C SER A 6 40.15 -11.84 -0.25
N GLN A 7 40.55 -12.20 -1.46
CA GLN A 7 39.95 -11.59 -2.69
C GLN A 7 38.51 -12.08 -2.92
N ILE A 8 38.23 -13.36 -2.66
CA ILE A 8 36.83 -13.90 -2.75
C ILE A 8 35.94 -13.23 -1.69
N PHE A 9 36.48 -13.01 -0.49
CA PHE A 9 35.77 -12.36 0.61
C PHE A 9 35.47 -10.87 0.32
N CYS A 10 36.41 -10.13 -0.25
CA CYS A 10 36.20 -8.76 -0.70
C CYS A 10 35.18 -8.65 -1.84
N HIS A 11 35.20 -9.60 -2.79
CA HIS A 11 34.24 -9.62 -3.90
C HIS A 11 32.82 -9.95 -3.40
N LEU A 12 32.67 -10.89 -2.48
CA LEU A 12 31.39 -11.23 -1.85
C LEU A 12 30.86 -10.09 -0.97
N TRP A 13 31.73 -9.41 -0.23
CA TRP A 13 31.36 -8.25 0.59
C TRP A 13 30.92 -7.05 -0.26
N GLY A 14 31.63 -6.77 -1.35
CA GLY A 14 31.27 -5.72 -2.30
C GLY A 14 29.94 -6.02 -3.00
N PHE A 15 29.69 -7.26 -3.37
CA PHE A 15 28.44 -7.68 -3.96
C PHE A 15 27.26 -7.59 -2.98
N MET A 16 27.43 -8.05 -1.75
CA MET A 16 26.41 -7.95 -0.69
C MET A 16 26.08 -6.49 -0.35
N SER A 17 27.08 -5.60 -0.25
CA SER A 17 26.85 -4.18 0.05
C SER A 17 26.11 -3.47 -1.08
N CYS A 18 26.33 -3.85 -2.32
CA CYS A 18 25.63 -3.29 -3.48
C CYS A 18 24.15 -3.75 -3.55
N GLU A 19 23.86 -5.03 -3.26
CA GLU A 19 22.47 -5.51 -3.18
C GLU A 19 21.70 -4.81 -2.05
N TYR A 20 22.34 -4.58 -0.91
CA TYR A 20 21.73 -3.86 0.21
C TYR A 20 21.40 -2.41 -0.10
N ALA A 21 22.31 -1.72 -0.76
CA ALA A 21 22.06 -0.33 -1.17
C ALA A 21 20.88 -0.25 -2.13
N LYS A 22 20.78 -1.21 -3.05
CA LYS A 22 19.69 -1.30 -4.01
C LYS A 22 18.36 -1.58 -3.34
N GLU A 23 18.29 -2.57 -2.44
CA GLU A 23 17.09 -2.90 -1.66
C GLU A 23 16.59 -1.69 -0.87
N ARG A 24 17.48 -1.00 -0.15
CA ARG A 24 17.14 0.19 0.61
C ARG A 24 16.61 1.33 -0.27
N ASN A 25 17.16 1.51 -1.47
CA ASN A 25 16.69 2.52 -2.39
C ASN A 25 15.30 2.18 -2.96
N LEU A 26 15.02 0.90 -3.22
CA LEU A 26 13.70 0.43 -3.63
C LEU A 26 12.67 0.65 -2.52
N LEU A 27 13.00 0.33 -1.27
CA LEU A 27 12.11 0.58 -0.13
C LEU A 27 11.84 2.07 0.07
N LYS A 28 12.85 2.94 -0.08
CA LYS A 28 12.66 4.40 -0.05
C LYS A 28 11.75 4.89 -1.16
N PHE A 29 11.94 4.37 -2.38
CA PHE A 29 11.09 4.70 -3.52
C PHE A 29 9.65 4.27 -3.26
N SER A 30 9.43 3.05 -2.78
CA SER A 30 8.11 2.53 -2.41
C SER A 30 7.45 3.37 -1.31
N THR A 31 8.18 3.70 -0.25
CA THR A 31 7.73 4.58 0.84
C THR A 31 7.28 5.95 0.30
N PHE A 32 8.08 6.54 -0.60
CA PHE A 32 7.74 7.83 -1.20
C PHE A 32 6.50 7.72 -2.11
N ALA A 33 6.38 6.65 -2.90
CA ALA A 33 5.21 6.38 -3.72
C ALA A 33 3.95 6.22 -2.85
N CYS A 34 4.00 5.41 -1.78
CA CYS A 34 2.89 5.28 -0.83
C CYS A 34 2.45 6.62 -0.25
N PHE A 35 3.42 7.48 0.13
CA PHE A 35 3.11 8.82 0.63
C PHE A 35 2.38 9.67 -0.42
N CYS A 36 2.84 9.65 -1.68
CA CYS A 36 2.21 10.39 -2.77
C CYS A 36 0.79 9.88 -3.03
N PHE A 37 0.57 8.57 -3.10
CA PHE A 37 -0.76 7.99 -3.31
C PHE A 37 -1.71 8.26 -2.14
N ALA A 38 -1.22 8.19 -0.90
CA ALA A 38 -2.00 8.54 0.28
C ALA A 38 -2.45 10.02 0.25
N ALA A 39 -1.51 10.94 0.00
CA ALA A 39 -1.80 12.36 -0.05
C ALA A 39 -2.76 12.72 -1.20
N LEU A 40 -2.52 12.16 -2.40
CA LEU A 40 -3.39 12.35 -3.56
C LEU A 40 -4.77 11.72 -3.35
N GLY A 41 -4.85 10.48 -2.85
CA GLY A 41 -6.11 9.79 -2.60
C GLY A 41 -6.97 10.54 -1.59
N ILE A 42 -6.41 10.94 -0.45
CA ILE A 42 -7.16 11.70 0.56
C ILE A 42 -7.54 13.09 0.03
N GLY A 43 -6.57 13.86 -0.50
CA GLY A 43 -6.80 15.22 -0.95
C GLY A 43 -7.80 15.30 -2.12
N LEU A 44 -7.58 14.49 -3.15
CA LEU A 44 -8.44 14.48 -4.34
C LEU A 44 -9.77 13.79 -4.07
N GLY A 45 -9.81 12.78 -3.19
CA GLY A 45 -11.04 12.11 -2.79
C GLY A 45 -11.99 13.05 -2.05
N LEU A 46 -11.46 13.83 -1.10
CA LEU A 46 -12.25 14.88 -0.42
C LEU A 46 -12.73 15.96 -1.38
N TRP A 47 -11.86 16.37 -2.31
CA TRP A 47 -12.24 17.39 -3.32
C TRP A 47 -13.28 16.87 -4.32
N ALA A 48 -13.20 15.60 -4.73
CA ALA A 48 -14.16 14.98 -5.66
C ALA A 48 -15.47 14.54 -4.98
N GLY A 49 -15.55 14.58 -3.65
CA GLY A 49 -16.68 14.06 -2.87
C GLY A 49 -16.78 12.53 -2.86
N SER A 50 -15.71 11.82 -3.24
CA SER A 50 -15.69 10.35 -3.30
C SER A 50 -15.05 9.74 -2.05
N MET A 51 -15.89 9.03 -1.27
CA MET A 51 -15.41 8.36 -0.06
C MET A 51 -14.61 7.09 -0.38
N VAL A 52 -14.86 6.45 -1.52
CA VAL A 52 -14.04 5.29 -1.93
C VAL A 52 -12.61 5.72 -2.29
N ILE A 53 -12.41 6.89 -2.90
CA ILE A 53 -11.07 7.43 -3.19
C ILE A 53 -10.37 7.83 -1.88
N VAL A 54 -11.09 8.45 -0.94
CA VAL A 54 -10.55 8.76 0.41
C VAL A 54 -10.16 7.48 1.14
N PHE A 55 -10.99 6.43 1.06
CA PHE A 55 -10.70 5.13 1.65
C PHE A 55 -9.43 4.50 1.06
N ASP A 56 -9.26 4.53 -0.26
CA ASP A 56 -8.06 4.04 -0.94
C ASP A 56 -6.80 4.81 -0.51
N GLY A 57 -6.89 6.14 -0.42
CA GLY A 57 -5.82 6.98 0.12
C GLY A 57 -5.48 6.70 1.60
N ALA A 58 -6.50 6.50 2.44
CA ALA A 58 -6.31 6.13 3.84
C ALA A 58 -5.67 4.74 3.99
N TYR A 59 -6.04 3.79 3.13
CA TYR A 59 -5.41 2.48 3.07
C TYR A 59 -3.94 2.57 2.63
N SER A 60 -3.62 3.46 1.70
CA SER A 60 -2.22 3.75 1.30
C SER A 60 -1.38 4.29 2.46
N LEU A 61 -1.96 5.03 3.44
CA LEU A 61 -1.25 5.39 4.69
C LEU A 61 -0.85 4.17 5.51
N VAL A 62 -1.66 3.13 5.51
CA VAL A 62 -1.31 1.86 6.18
C VAL A 62 -0.11 1.22 5.47
N GLY A 63 -0.11 1.21 4.14
CA GLY A 63 1.02 0.79 3.33
C GLY A 63 2.30 1.58 3.64
N LEU A 64 2.18 2.91 3.71
CA LEU A 64 3.28 3.81 4.09
C LEU A 64 3.88 3.44 5.46
N ALA A 65 3.04 3.20 6.47
CA ALA A 65 3.51 2.80 7.79
C ALA A 65 4.30 1.48 7.74
N LEU A 66 3.84 0.50 6.95
CA LEU A 66 4.56 -0.76 6.75
C LEU A 66 5.90 -0.57 6.05
N SER A 67 5.94 0.22 4.98
CA SER A 67 7.17 0.52 4.24
C SER A 67 8.19 1.25 5.12
N LEU A 68 7.75 2.21 5.94
CA LEU A 68 8.59 2.90 6.93
C LEU A 68 9.15 1.93 7.98
N MET A 69 8.34 0.99 8.45
CA MET A 69 8.78 0.00 9.43
C MET A 69 9.73 -1.03 8.82
N ALA A 70 9.47 -1.48 7.59
CA ALA A 70 10.38 -2.34 6.86
C ALA A 70 11.75 -1.65 6.66
N LEU A 71 11.74 -0.37 6.32
CA LEU A 71 12.94 0.46 6.17
C LEU A 71 13.67 0.62 7.51
N ALA A 72 12.95 0.90 8.60
CA ALA A 72 13.50 1.02 9.95
C ALA A 72 14.09 -0.31 10.44
N ALA A 73 13.37 -1.42 10.27
CA ALA A 73 13.84 -2.75 10.62
C ALA A 73 15.10 -3.12 9.84
N SER A 74 15.14 -2.87 8.53
CA SER A 74 16.31 -3.15 7.69
C SER A 74 17.53 -2.34 8.11
N THR A 75 17.32 -1.09 8.54
CA THR A 75 18.43 -0.23 9.03
C THR A 75 18.87 -0.58 10.44
N TYR A 76 17.94 -1.00 11.32
CA TYR A 76 18.23 -1.32 12.72
C TYR A 76 18.94 -2.68 12.87
N ILE A 77 18.48 -3.71 12.16
CA ILE A 77 19.07 -5.06 12.19
C ILE A 77 20.49 -5.04 11.63
N ARG A 78 20.80 -4.08 10.74
CA ARG A 78 22.08 -4.03 9.99
C ARG A 78 23.06 -2.95 10.43
N LYS A 79 22.74 -2.15 11.47
CA LYS A 79 23.78 -1.29 12.07
C LYS A 79 24.87 -2.18 12.64
N PRO A 80 26.15 -2.01 12.19
CA PRO A 80 27.25 -2.69 12.85
C PRO A 80 27.24 -2.23 14.30
N SER A 81 26.93 -3.14 15.18
CA SER A 81 26.97 -2.87 16.61
C SER A 81 28.41 -2.51 16.96
N GLY A 82 28.65 -1.25 17.37
CA GLY A 82 29.95 -0.85 17.88
C GLY A 82 30.40 -1.83 18.95
N LYS A 83 31.69 -1.90 19.24
CA LYS A 83 32.48 -2.89 20.02
C LYS A 83 31.81 -3.72 21.15
N ASN A 84 30.56 -3.43 21.53
CA ASN A 84 29.80 -4.13 22.60
C ASN A 84 28.30 -4.31 22.29
N GLY A 85 27.84 -4.15 21.05
CA GLY A 85 26.42 -4.27 20.70
C GLY A 85 25.99 -5.72 20.58
N LYS A 86 25.22 -6.23 21.53
CA LYS A 86 24.54 -7.51 21.42
C LYS A 86 23.54 -7.44 20.27
N PRO A 87 23.46 -8.44 19.38
CA PRO A 87 22.41 -8.49 18.36
C PRO A 87 21.04 -8.42 19.05
N VAL A 88 20.11 -7.69 18.43
CA VAL A 88 18.72 -7.63 18.94
C VAL A 88 18.22 -9.07 19.06
N SER A 89 17.78 -9.45 20.25
CA SER A 89 17.30 -10.82 20.46
C SER A 89 16.11 -11.07 19.53
N ALA A 90 16.05 -12.25 18.91
CA ALA A 90 14.97 -12.66 18.01
C ALA A 90 13.58 -12.45 18.63
N GLN A 91 13.47 -12.61 19.96
CA GLN A 91 12.25 -12.31 20.71
C GLN A 91 11.81 -10.84 20.63
N LYS A 92 12.73 -9.88 20.76
CA LYS A 92 12.39 -8.44 20.68
C LYS A 92 11.98 -8.06 19.26
N ALA A 93 12.62 -8.62 18.25
CA ALA A 93 12.24 -8.40 16.86
C ALA A 93 10.82 -8.93 16.60
N ALA A 94 10.48 -10.14 17.05
CA ALA A 94 9.16 -10.73 16.91
C ALA A 94 8.06 -9.93 17.64
N VAL A 95 8.35 -9.40 18.83
CA VAL A 95 7.39 -8.54 19.57
C VAL A 95 7.11 -7.23 18.81
N ILE A 96 8.16 -6.61 18.27
CA ILE A 96 8.00 -5.37 17.47
C ILE A 96 7.17 -5.66 16.22
N GLU A 97 7.45 -6.76 15.52
CA GLU A 97 6.71 -7.17 14.33
C GLU A 97 5.24 -7.42 14.64
N SER A 98 4.94 -8.15 15.73
CA SER A 98 3.56 -8.40 16.18
C SER A 98 2.81 -7.13 16.57
N LEU A 99 3.47 -6.20 17.25
CA LEU A 99 2.88 -4.92 17.63
C LEU A 99 2.52 -4.07 16.40
N VAL A 100 3.38 -4.10 15.41
CA VAL A 100 3.19 -3.43 14.14
C VAL A 100 1.98 -3.99 13.39
N VAL A 101 1.87 -5.32 13.29
CA VAL A 101 0.71 -5.99 12.66
C VAL A 101 -0.57 -5.64 13.41
N LEU A 102 -0.52 -5.60 14.75
CA LEU A 102 -1.67 -5.22 15.56
C LEU A 102 -2.12 -3.77 15.30
N ILE A 103 -1.18 -2.82 15.29
CA ILE A 103 -1.47 -1.40 15.02
C ILE A 103 -2.04 -1.25 13.61
N LYS A 104 -1.46 -1.94 12.62
CA LYS A 104 -2.00 -1.96 11.25
C LYS A 104 -3.44 -2.44 11.23
N GLY A 105 -3.72 -3.59 11.84
CA GLY A 105 -5.07 -4.15 11.89
C GLY A 105 -6.07 -3.20 12.54
N LEU A 106 -5.66 -2.53 13.63
CA LEU A 106 -6.49 -1.55 14.31
C LEU A 106 -6.80 -0.33 13.43
N VAL A 107 -5.79 0.22 12.74
CA VAL A 107 -5.97 1.38 11.84
C VAL A 107 -6.90 1.01 10.69
N VAL A 108 -6.69 -0.15 10.05
CA VAL A 108 -7.57 -0.63 8.98
C VAL A 108 -9.00 -0.82 9.49
N ALA A 109 -9.19 -1.40 10.67
CA ALA A 109 -10.51 -1.57 11.27
C ALA A 109 -11.23 -0.24 11.50
N VAL A 110 -10.52 0.76 12.03
CA VAL A 110 -11.08 2.10 12.23
C VAL A 110 -11.47 2.74 10.89
N VAL A 111 -10.61 2.68 9.88
CA VAL A 111 -10.91 3.19 8.54
C VAL A 111 -12.13 2.48 7.94
N CYS A 112 -12.21 1.15 8.06
CA CYS A 112 -13.36 0.39 7.59
C CYS A 112 -14.66 0.80 8.29
N VAL A 113 -14.65 0.94 9.62
CA VAL A 113 -15.86 1.32 10.38
C VAL A 113 -16.32 2.73 9.99
N VAL A 114 -15.42 3.71 9.97
CA VAL A 114 -15.75 5.10 9.61
C VAL A 114 -16.27 5.19 8.18
N SER A 115 -15.62 4.51 7.23
CA SER A 115 -16.05 4.51 5.83
C SER A 115 -17.37 3.79 5.63
N LEU A 116 -17.58 2.66 6.33
CA LEU A 116 -18.82 1.90 6.26
C LEU A 116 -20.01 2.70 6.81
N THR A 117 -19.87 3.36 7.96
CA THR A 117 -20.92 4.22 8.52
C THR A 117 -21.26 5.35 7.55
N SER A 118 -20.25 6.05 7.03
CA SER A 118 -20.45 7.11 6.04
C SER A 118 -21.11 6.62 4.73
N ALA A 119 -20.81 5.39 4.31
CA ALA A 119 -21.44 4.82 3.12
C ALA A 119 -22.92 4.43 3.37
N ILE A 120 -23.21 3.89 4.55
CA ILE A 120 -24.58 3.56 4.96
C ILE A 120 -25.42 4.82 5.06
N ASP A 121 -24.92 5.87 5.71
CA ASP A 121 -25.60 7.17 5.80
C ASP A 121 -25.90 7.72 4.40
N ALA A 122 -24.93 7.70 3.49
CA ALA A 122 -25.13 8.13 2.12
C ALA A 122 -26.20 7.33 1.36
N LEU A 123 -26.33 6.01 1.62
CA LEU A 123 -27.41 5.22 1.01
C LEU A 123 -28.80 5.65 1.47
N PHE A 124 -28.96 6.02 2.75
CA PHE A 124 -30.22 6.48 3.30
C PHE A 124 -30.55 7.94 2.89
N GLU A 125 -29.54 8.75 2.61
CA GLU A 125 -29.69 10.16 2.17
C GLU A 125 -29.91 10.30 0.66
N GLY A 126 -29.99 9.21 -0.10
CA GLY A 126 -30.25 9.24 -1.54
C GLY A 126 -29.01 9.12 -2.43
N GLY A 127 -27.90 8.65 -1.88
CA GLY A 127 -26.65 8.45 -2.59
C GLY A 127 -25.65 9.60 -2.38
N ARG A 128 -24.56 9.58 -3.14
CA ARG A 128 -23.52 10.61 -3.09
C ARG A 128 -23.18 11.08 -4.50
N GLU A 129 -23.29 12.38 -4.72
CA GLU A 129 -22.84 12.98 -5.98
C GLU A 129 -21.32 13.00 -6.02
N VAL A 130 -20.76 12.28 -6.99
CA VAL A 130 -19.32 12.22 -7.25
C VAL A 130 -19.06 12.73 -8.66
N ASN A 131 -18.01 13.52 -8.82
CA ASN A 131 -17.55 13.90 -10.15
C ASN A 131 -16.95 12.67 -10.86
N ALA A 132 -17.81 11.94 -11.59
CA ALA A 132 -17.46 10.66 -12.22
C ALA A 132 -16.29 10.80 -13.20
N GLY A 133 -16.24 11.90 -13.98
CA GLY A 133 -15.14 12.12 -14.92
C GLY A 133 -13.79 12.27 -14.22
N PHE A 134 -13.77 13.03 -13.13
CA PHE A 134 -12.55 13.18 -12.32
C PHE A 134 -12.16 11.87 -11.62
N ALA A 135 -13.14 11.16 -11.05
CA ALA A 135 -12.92 9.87 -10.40
C ALA A 135 -12.36 8.81 -11.36
N LEU A 136 -12.80 8.80 -12.62
CA LEU A 136 -12.23 7.93 -13.66
C LEU A 136 -10.78 8.28 -13.97
N VAL A 137 -10.46 9.55 -14.18
CA VAL A 137 -9.07 9.99 -14.45
C VAL A 137 -8.18 9.62 -13.28
N PHE A 138 -8.62 9.90 -12.06
CA PHE A 138 -7.88 9.48 -10.85
C PHE A 138 -7.69 7.97 -10.80
N GLY A 139 -8.75 7.17 -11.03
CA GLY A 139 -8.68 5.71 -11.03
C GLY A 139 -7.67 5.17 -12.03
N VAL A 140 -7.65 5.68 -13.27
CA VAL A 140 -6.66 5.28 -14.30
C VAL A 140 -5.23 5.62 -13.85
N VAL A 141 -5.00 6.83 -13.35
CA VAL A 141 -3.69 7.27 -12.87
C VAL A 141 -3.24 6.42 -11.68
N ASN A 142 -4.16 6.11 -10.76
CA ASN A 142 -3.87 5.30 -9.57
C ASN A 142 -3.49 3.86 -9.95
N VAL A 143 -4.30 3.19 -10.79
CA VAL A 143 -3.99 1.84 -11.29
C VAL A 143 -2.65 1.81 -12.03
N ALA A 144 -2.42 2.75 -12.94
CA ALA A 144 -1.17 2.82 -13.69
C ALA A 144 0.04 3.06 -12.77
N GLY A 145 -0.10 3.92 -11.78
CA GLY A 145 0.94 4.22 -10.82
C GLY A 145 1.25 3.05 -9.88
N CYS A 146 0.23 2.38 -9.33
CA CYS A 146 0.41 1.18 -8.52
C CYS A 146 1.08 0.06 -9.32
N LEU A 147 0.63 -0.17 -10.56
CA LEU A 147 1.20 -1.17 -11.45
C LEU A 147 2.64 -0.86 -11.83
N ALA A 148 2.95 0.41 -12.14
CA ALA A 148 4.32 0.84 -12.44
C ALA A 148 5.24 0.65 -11.23
N THR A 149 4.77 0.97 -10.02
CA THR A 149 5.53 0.76 -8.78
C THR A 149 5.73 -0.73 -8.49
N TYR A 150 4.69 -1.56 -8.69
CA TYR A 150 4.81 -3.01 -8.62
C TYR A 150 5.91 -3.55 -9.54
N PHE A 151 5.90 -3.16 -10.81
CA PHE A 151 6.93 -3.59 -11.76
C PHE A 151 8.32 -3.03 -11.40
N ALA A 152 8.41 -1.79 -10.94
CA ALA A 152 9.67 -1.21 -10.50
C ALA A 152 10.27 -1.99 -9.32
N VAL A 153 9.45 -2.32 -8.32
CA VAL A 153 9.89 -3.09 -7.15
C VAL A 153 10.22 -4.53 -7.53
N SER A 154 9.32 -5.24 -8.23
CA SER A 154 9.49 -6.66 -8.55
C SER A 154 10.64 -6.92 -9.52
N LYS A 155 10.78 -6.10 -10.58
CA LYS A 155 11.86 -6.24 -11.57
C LYS A 155 13.25 -5.96 -10.98
N HIS A 156 13.35 -5.01 -10.06
CA HIS A 156 14.62 -4.63 -9.46
C HIS A 156 14.95 -5.42 -8.18
N ALA A 157 14.02 -6.21 -7.68
CA ALA A 157 14.21 -7.07 -6.51
C ALA A 157 15.30 -8.14 -6.69
N GLY A 158 15.73 -8.40 -7.93
CA GLY A 158 16.75 -9.39 -8.24
C GLY A 158 16.23 -10.83 -8.27
N LYS A 159 17.13 -11.78 -8.48
CA LYS A 159 16.77 -13.21 -8.60
C LYS A 159 16.42 -13.85 -7.25
N ARG A 160 16.83 -13.25 -6.13
CA ARG A 160 16.57 -13.73 -4.75
C ARG A 160 16.17 -12.52 -3.88
N PRO A 161 14.92 -12.04 -4.00
CA PRO A 161 14.46 -10.92 -3.20
C PRO A 161 14.41 -11.29 -1.72
N SER A 162 14.71 -10.32 -0.85
CA SER A 162 14.49 -10.49 0.58
C SER A 162 13.00 -10.68 0.89
N ALA A 163 12.67 -11.28 2.04
CA ALA A 163 11.28 -11.44 2.47
C ALA A 163 10.54 -10.09 2.53
N ILE A 164 11.23 -9.04 2.95
CA ILE A 164 10.71 -7.66 3.01
C ILE A 164 10.32 -7.17 1.62
N LEU A 165 11.21 -7.32 0.64
CA LEU A 165 10.97 -6.84 -0.73
C LEU A 165 9.88 -7.64 -1.43
N LYS A 166 9.75 -8.93 -1.11
CA LYS A 166 8.65 -9.79 -1.58
C LYS A 166 7.31 -9.34 -1.00
N ALA A 167 7.27 -9.05 0.31
CA ALA A 167 6.06 -8.53 0.96
C ALA A 167 5.63 -7.18 0.37
N GLU A 168 6.59 -6.27 0.14
CA GLU A 168 6.36 -4.98 -0.49
C GLU A 168 5.79 -5.13 -1.91
N SER A 169 6.38 -5.99 -2.72
CA SER A 169 5.89 -6.28 -4.07
C SER A 169 4.47 -6.86 -4.06
N SER A 170 4.17 -7.77 -3.11
CA SER A 170 2.82 -8.32 -2.96
C SER A 170 1.81 -7.25 -2.55
N GLN A 171 2.19 -6.31 -1.71
CA GLN A 171 1.33 -5.19 -1.33
C GLN A 171 0.96 -4.34 -2.54
N TRP A 172 1.94 -3.91 -3.35
CA TRP A 172 1.67 -3.12 -4.56
C TRP A 172 0.78 -3.85 -5.58
N LEU A 173 0.90 -5.19 -5.65
CA LEU A 173 -0.01 -5.98 -6.47
C LEU A 173 -1.44 -5.94 -5.94
N MET A 174 -1.63 -6.06 -4.62
CA MET A 174 -2.95 -5.96 -3.98
C MET A 174 -3.55 -4.56 -4.16
N ASP A 175 -2.76 -3.51 -3.98
CA ASP A 175 -3.18 -2.12 -4.21
C ASP A 175 -3.62 -1.92 -5.66
N THR A 176 -2.89 -2.49 -6.64
CA THR A 176 -3.28 -2.46 -8.06
C THR A 176 -4.63 -3.12 -8.31
N VAL A 177 -4.88 -4.29 -7.71
CA VAL A 177 -6.16 -5.03 -7.86
C VAL A 177 -7.32 -4.24 -7.26
N ILE A 178 -7.13 -3.63 -6.09
CA ILE A 178 -8.16 -2.84 -5.42
C ILE A 178 -8.46 -1.57 -6.22
N SER A 179 -7.43 -0.85 -6.65
CA SER A 179 -7.60 0.35 -7.48
C SER A 179 -8.27 0.05 -8.81
N ALA A 180 -7.97 -1.12 -9.41
CA ALA A 180 -8.66 -1.58 -10.61
C ALA A 180 -10.15 -1.88 -10.36
N ALA A 181 -10.50 -2.47 -9.23
CA ALA A 181 -11.89 -2.71 -8.87
C ALA A 181 -12.66 -1.39 -8.66
N VAL A 182 -12.04 -0.40 -8.02
CA VAL A 182 -12.59 0.94 -7.86
C VAL A 182 -12.79 1.62 -9.22
N LEU A 183 -11.81 1.53 -10.11
CA LEU A 183 -11.92 2.06 -11.47
C LEU A 183 -13.09 1.43 -12.25
N VAL A 184 -13.29 0.11 -12.16
CA VAL A 184 -14.42 -0.59 -12.75
C VAL A 184 -15.74 -0.06 -12.18
N GLY A 185 -15.81 0.17 -10.86
CA GLY A 185 -16.99 0.76 -10.23
C GLY A 185 -17.34 2.14 -10.79
N PHE A 186 -16.35 3.03 -11.00
CA PHE A 186 -16.58 4.33 -11.61
C PHE A 186 -16.92 4.24 -13.11
N LEU A 187 -16.38 3.26 -13.83
CA LEU A 187 -16.82 2.98 -15.21
C LEU A 187 -18.30 2.60 -15.24
N VAL A 188 -18.74 1.72 -14.35
CA VAL A 188 -20.16 1.36 -14.24
C VAL A 188 -21.01 2.58 -13.90
N ALA A 189 -20.59 3.40 -12.93
CA ALA A 189 -21.29 4.65 -12.60
C ALA A 189 -21.43 5.58 -13.81
N THR A 190 -20.36 5.74 -14.59
CA THR A 190 -20.35 6.59 -15.79
C THR A 190 -21.31 6.05 -16.86
N VAL A 191 -21.34 4.74 -17.06
CA VAL A 191 -22.29 4.11 -18.00
C VAL A 191 -23.72 4.31 -17.54
N LEU A 192 -24.01 4.15 -16.23
CA LEU A 192 -25.34 4.41 -15.68
C LEU A 192 -25.78 5.85 -15.93
N MET A 193 -24.88 6.82 -15.78
CA MET A 193 -25.17 8.24 -16.05
C MET A 193 -25.54 8.52 -17.52
N MET A 194 -25.13 7.64 -18.46
CA MET A 194 -25.44 7.75 -19.88
C MET A 194 -26.72 7.00 -20.30
N THR A 195 -27.38 6.35 -19.36
CA THR A 195 -28.60 5.56 -19.58
C THR A 195 -29.77 6.14 -18.82
N ASP A 196 -30.96 5.58 -19.03
CA ASP A 196 -32.18 5.92 -18.27
C ASP A 196 -32.08 5.60 -16.77
N PHE A 197 -31.01 4.93 -16.36
CA PHE A 197 -30.70 4.53 -14.97
C PHE A 197 -29.77 5.51 -14.25
N SER A 198 -29.66 6.75 -14.73
CA SER A 198 -28.77 7.79 -14.17
C SER A 198 -29.00 8.04 -12.66
N GLU A 199 -30.24 7.87 -12.19
CA GLU A 199 -30.60 7.99 -10.76
C GLU A 199 -29.83 7.02 -9.85
N TYR A 200 -29.38 5.89 -10.39
CA TYR A 200 -28.63 4.89 -9.62
C TYR A 200 -27.12 5.15 -9.58
N ALA A 201 -26.61 6.07 -10.39
CA ALA A 201 -25.18 6.37 -10.44
C ALA A 201 -24.66 6.94 -9.12
N VAL A 202 -25.49 7.66 -8.35
CA VAL A 202 -25.14 8.24 -7.05
C VAL A 202 -24.87 7.17 -5.96
N TYR A 203 -25.33 5.95 -6.16
CA TYR A 203 -25.11 4.83 -5.24
C TYR A 203 -23.81 4.07 -5.51
N ALA A 204 -23.12 4.33 -6.62
CA ALA A 204 -21.92 3.59 -6.99
C ALA A 204 -20.80 3.78 -5.96
N ASP A 205 -20.52 5.01 -5.51
CA ASP A 205 -19.49 5.30 -4.51
C ASP A 205 -19.81 4.63 -3.16
N PRO A 206 -21.00 4.79 -2.54
CA PRO A 206 -21.34 4.10 -1.30
C PRO A 206 -21.27 2.58 -1.40
N VAL A 207 -21.75 2.00 -2.49
CA VAL A 207 -21.70 0.54 -2.70
C VAL A 207 -20.25 0.05 -2.79
N MET A 208 -19.39 0.76 -3.53
CA MET A 208 -17.96 0.41 -3.60
C MET A 208 -17.27 0.51 -2.23
N VAL A 209 -17.58 1.53 -1.43
CA VAL A 209 -17.06 1.65 -0.05
C VAL A 209 -17.49 0.46 0.81
N ILE A 210 -18.75 0.03 0.72
CA ILE A 210 -19.25 -1.13 1.47
C ILE A 210 -18.50 -2.39 1.04
N LEU A 211 -18.38 -2.63 -0.27
CA LEU A 211 -17.69 -3.81 -0.81
C LEU A 211 -16.21 -3.82 -0.37
N ALA A 212 -15.53 -2.69 -0.47
CA ALA A 212 -14.15 -2.54 -0.02
C ALA A 212 -14.01 -2.78 1.49
N SER A 213 -14.89 -2.19 2.32
CA SER A 213 -14.87 -2.35 3.77
C SER A 213 -15.11 -3.79 4.19
N VAL A 214 -16.09 -4.49 3.56
CA VAL A 214 -16.33 -5.90 3.80
C VAL A 214 -15.14 -6.76 3.37
N TYR A 215 -14.54 -6.47 2.24
CA TYR A 215 -13.34 -7.17 1.78
C TYR A 215 -12.21 -7.05 2.80
N PHE A 216 -11.87 -5.84 3.23
CA PHE A 216 -10.80 -5.62 4.21
C PHE A 216 -11.10 -6.14 5.61
N ALA A 217 -12.38 -6.22 6.00
CA ALA A 217 -12.77 -6.84 7.26
C ALA A 217 -12.67 -8.38 7.24
N THR A 218 -12.81 -8.99 6.06
CA THR A 218 -12.81 -10.45 5.89
C THR A 218 -11.45 -11.02 5.53
N VAL A 219 -10.56 -10.23 4.91
CA VAL A 219 -9.19 -10.66 4.63
C VAL A 219 -8.40 -10.58 5.93
N PRO A 220 -8.09 -11.72 6.57
CA PRO A 220 -7.31 -11.72 7.79
C PRO A 220 -5.95 -11.11 7.48
N VAL A 221 -5.47 -10.27 8.38
CA VAL A 221 -4.10 -9.74 8.36
C VAL A 221 -3.17 -10.94 8.58
N LYS A 222 -2.81 -11.63 7.48
CA LYS A 222 -1.86 -12.76 7.49
C LYS A 222 -0.45 -12.24 7.39
#